data_d45d38c62e3159135dda0a4eeeffcb6a
#
_entry.id   d45d38c62e3159135dda0a4eeeffcb6a
#
_cell.length_a   1.000
_cell.length_b   1.000
_cell.length_c   1.000
_cell.angle_alpha   90.00
_cell.angle_beta   90.00
_cell.angle_gamma   90.00
#
_symmetry.space_group_name_H-M   'P 1'
#
loop_
_entity.id
_entity.type
_entity.pdbx_description
1 polymer ?
#
loop_
_entity_poly.entity_id
_entity_poly.type
_entity_poly.pdbx_seq_one_letter_code
_entity_poly.pdbx_strand_id
1 'polypeptide(L)'
;PVAAAACLSFGFVYVHPFEDGNGRIHRYIIHHILTQSGFNPPGLIFPVSAVFLERIDEYRKVLRQYSHQMLSLIEWEVADDRNISVKNETDYLYRFFDATLHTEFLFSCIEQAIEKELPAEIEFLRKYDEFRKGVEAIVDMPEKTINLLFRFLRQNGGTLSKRAREKEFKPLLQDEVEHIQKIYKETAADPFSP
;
A
#
# COMPACT_ATOMS: atom_id res chain seq x y z
N PRO A 1 -10.40 -8.72 -16.95
CA PRO A 1 -9.35 -8.93 -15.92
C PRO A 1 -9.79 -8.41 -14.55
N VAL A 2 -10.26 -7.15 -14.44
CA VAL A 2 -10.60 -6.52 -13.16
C VAL A 2 -11.74 -7.25 -12.45
N ALA A 3 -12.81 -7.64 -13.16
CA ALA A 3 -13.90 -8.42 -12.58
C ALA A 3 -13.43 -9.79 -12.04
N ALA A 4 -12.53 -10.48 -12.76
CA ALA A 4 -11.95 -11.73 -12.29
C ALA A 4 -11.09 -11.51 -11.04
N ALA A 5 -10.29 -10.44 -11.02
CA ALA A 5 -9.50 -10.05 -9.86
C ALA A 5 -10.40 -9.73 -8.66
N ALA A 6 -11.49 -8.98 -8.86
CA ALA A 6 -12.47 -8.69 -7.83
C ALA A 6 -13.14 -9.96 -7.29
N CYS A 7 -13.70 -10.79 -8.16
CA CYS A 7 -14.38 -12.02 -7.74
C CYS A 7 -13.49 -12.91 -6.88
N LEU A 8 -12.27 -13.18 -7.33
CA LEU A 8 -11.38 -14.11 -6.64
C LEU A 8 -10.80 -13.51 -5.36
N SER A 9 -10.40 -12.24 -5.39
CA SER A 9 -9.78 -11.62 -4.23
C SER A 9 -10.78 -11.31 -3.11
N PHE A 10 -11.95 -10.77 -3.43
CA PHE A 10 -13.00 -10.52 -2.43
C PHE A 10 -13.65 -11.81 -1.95
N GLY A 11 -13.88 -12.79 -2.86
CA GLY A 11 -14.33 -14.13 -2.48
C GLY A 11 -13.39 -14.77 -1.46
N PHE A 12 -12.08 -14.66 -1.65
CA PHE A 12 -11.09 -15.12 -0.70
C PHE A 12 -11.21 -14.42 0.68
N VAL A 13 -11.47 -13.10 0.68
CA VAL A 13 -11.67 -12.35 1.95
C VAL A 13 -12.90 -12.83 2.69
N TYR A 14 -13.98 -13.16 1.99
CA TYR A 14 -15.20 -13.67 2.64
C TYR A 14 -15.02 -15.07 3.21
N VAL A 15 -14.28 -15.95 2.53
CA VAL A 15 -13.93 -17.29 3.04
C VAL A 15 -13.01 -17.19 4.26
N HIS A 16 -12.10 -16.22 4.28
CA HIS A 16 -11.18 -15.90 5.38
C HIS A 16 -10.47 -17.13 5.98
N PRO A 17 -9.78 -17.96 5.18
CA PRO A 17 -9.38 -19.31 5.58
C PRO A 17 -8.22 -19.38 6.58
N PHE A 18 -7.53 -18.29 6.85
CA PHE A 18 -6.36 -18.27 7.73
C PHE A 18 -6.58 -17.37 8.95
N GLU A 19 -5.93 -17.68 10.06
CA GLU A 19 -5.94 -16.84 11.27
C GLU A 19 -5.29 -15.47 11.03
N ASP A 20 -4.20 -15.42 10.23
CA ASP A 20 -3.52 -14.19 9.82
C ASP A 20 -3.10 -14.26 8.35
N GLY A 21 -2.87 -13.09 7.76
CA GLY A 21 -2.35 -12.96 6.40
C GLY A 21 -3.40 -12.87 5.30
N ASN A 22 -4.68 -13.03 5.60
CA ASN A 22 -5.74 -12.97 4.59
C ASN A 22 -5.72 -11.66 3.77
N GLY A 23 -5.50 -10.52 4.42
CA GLY A 23 -5.38 -9.23 3.74
C GLY A 23 -4.16 -9.14 2.80
N ARG A 24 -3.04 -9.79 3.12
CA ARG A 24 -1.87 -9.86 2.25
C ARG A 24 -2.13 -10.72 1.03
N ILE A 25 -2.74 -11.89 1.23
CA ILE A 25 -3.10 -12.81 0.16
C ILE A 25 -4.17 -12.19 -0.75
N HIS A 26 -5.18 -11.53 -0.20
CA HIS A 26 -6.17 -10.77 -0.97
C HIS A 26 -5.51 -9.80 -1.96
N ARG A 27 -4.60 -8.96 -1.48
CA ARG A 27 -3.87 -8.01 -2.34
C ARG A 27 -2.97 -8.72 -3.36
N TYR A 28 -2.31 -9.79 -2.94
CA TYR A 28 -1.52 -10.61 -3.87
C TYR A 28 -2.37 -11.19 -5.01
N ILE A 29 -3.56 -11.70 -4.72
CA ILE A 29 -4.49 -12.24 -5.73
C ILE A 29 -4.85 -11.17 -6.76
N ILE A 30 -5.14 -9.94 -6.32
CA ILE A 30 -5.41 -8.82 -7.23
C ILE A 30 -4.24 -8.63 -8.20
N HIS A 31 -3.04 -8.42 -7.67
CA HIS A 31 -1.85 -8.19 -8.50
C HIS A 31 -1.55 -9.37 -9.42
N HIS A 32 -1.67 -10.59 -8.91
CA HIS A 32 -1.42 -11.81 -9.68
C HIS A 32 -2.34 -11.91 -10.89
N ILE A 33 -3.65 -11.72 -10.69
CA ILE A 33 -4.64 -11.85 -11.77
C ILE A 33 -4.47 -10.72 -12.79
N LEU A 34 -4.25 -9.49 -12.37
CA LEU A 34 -4.02 -8.36 -13.26
C LEU A 34 -2.77 -8.59 -14.13
N THR A 35 -1.69 -9.09 -13.52
CA THR A 35 -0.45 -9.41 -14.25
C THR A 35 -0.62 -10.58 -15.20
N GLN A 36 -1.20 -11.69 -14.76
CA GLN A 36 -1.42 -12.88 -15.61
C GLN A 36 -2.34 -12.61 -16.78
N SER A 37 -3.28 -11.69 -16.62
CA SER A 37 -4.20 -11.29 -17.71
C SER A 37 -3.60 -10.22 -18.64
N GLY A 38 -2.35 -9.80 -18.45
CA GLY A 38 -1.72 -8.75 -19.25
C GLY A 38 -2.36 -7.37 -19.09
N PHE A 39 -3.07 -7.13 -17.98
CA PHE A 39 -3.73 -5.85 -17.74
C PHE A 39 -2.73 -4.73 -17.43
N ASN A 40 -1.66 -5.03 -16.72
CA ASN A 40 -0.57 -4.11 -16.46
C ASN A 40 0.64 -4.40 -17.35
N PRO A 41 1.43 -3.36 -17.72
CA PRO A 41 2.68 -3.54 -18.44
C PRO A 41 3.63 -4.49 -17.72
N PRO A 42 4.47 -5.26 -18.45
CA PRO A 42 5.45 -6.14 -17.83
C PRO A 42 6.36 -5.42 -16.84
N GLY A 43 6.50 -5.97 -15.64
CA GLY A 43 7.35 -5.42 -14.59
C GLY A 43 6.71 -4.26 -13.78
N LEU A 44 5.53 -3.77 -14.17
CA LEU A 44 4.82 -2.74 -13.44
C LEU A 44 3.75 -3.37 -12.52
N ILE A 45 3.74 -2.96 -11.26
CA ILE A 45 2.70 -3.33 -10.28
C ILE A 45 2.00 -2.05 -9.85
N PHE A 46 0.68 -1.97 -10.04
CA PHE A 46 -0.09 -0.82 -9.57
C PHE A 46 -0.16 -0.81 -8.04
N PRO A 47 0.12 0.32 -7.36
CA PRO A 47 0.11 0.41 -5.90
C PRO A 47 -1.32 0.42 -5.30
N VAL A 48 -2.18 -0.51 -5.72
CA VAL A 48 -3.59 -0.62 -5.28
C VAL A 48 -3.70 -0.77 -3.77
N SER A 49 -2.68 -1.36 -3.13
CA SER A 49 -2.65 -1.53 -1.67
C SER A 49 -2.61 -0.21 -0.92
N ALA A 50 -1.93 0.81 -1.45
CA ALA A 50 -1.89 2.15 -0.86
C ALA A 50 -3.28 2.80 -0.92
N VAL A 51 -3.93 2.70 -2.08
CA VAL A 51 -5.30 3.22 -2.28
C VAL A 51 -6.31 2.53 -1.36
N PHE A 52 -6.20 1.20 -1.15
CA PHE A 52 -7.08 0.48 -0.22
C PHE A 52 -6.94 0.99 1.22
N LEU A 53 -5.72 1.32 1.64
CA LEU A 53 -5.49 1.88 2.98
C LEU A 53 -6.05 3.30 3.11
N GLU A 54 -5.91 4.12 2.09
CA GLU A 54 -6.48 5.46 2.04
C GLU A 54 -8.02 5.41 2.05
N ARG A 55 -8.62 4.47 1.29
CA ARG A 55 -10.06 4.29 1.15
C ARG A 55 -10.61 3.14 2.00
N ILE A 56 -10.03 2.91 3.16
CA ILE A 56 -10.36 1.75 4.01
C ILE A 56 -11.84 1.69 4.41
N ASP A 57 -12.48 2.83 4.60
CA ASP A 57 -13.89 2.87 4.99
C ASP A 57 -14.83 2.54 3.83
N GLU A 58 -14.47 2.92 2.60
CA GLU A 58 -15.19 2.48 1.41
C GLU A 58 -15.02 0.97 1.18
N TYR A 59 -13.80 0.46 1.33
CA TYR A 59 -13.52 -0.97 1.27
C TYR A 59 -14.38 -1.75 2.27
N ARG A 60 -14.42 -1.29 3.52
CA ARG A 60 -15.27 -1.90 4.56
C ARG A 60 -16.76 -1.81 4.24
N LYS A 61 -17.20 -0.73 3.60
CA LYS A 61 -18.59 -0.57 3.17
C LYS A 61 -18.95 -1.58 2.10
N VAL A 62 -18.12 -1.77 1.08
CA VAL A 62 -18.31 -2.77 0.01
C VAL A 62 -18.40 -4.18 0.61
N LEU A 63 -17.49 -4.55 1.50
CA LEU A 63 -17.54 -5.84 2.19
C LEU A 63 -18.84 -6.03 2.98
N ARG A 64 -19.22 -5.03 3.78
CA ARG A 64 -20.43 -5.11 4.61
C ARG A 64 -21.70 -5.19 3.78
N GLN A 65 -21.76 -4.51 2.65
CA GLN A 65 -22.96 -4.49 1.82
C GLN A 65 -23.31 -5.89 1.31
N TYR A 66 -22.32 -6.71 0.96
CA TYR A 66 -22.53 -8.10 0.61
C TYR A 66 -22.83 -8.97 1.86
N SER A 67 -21.95 -8.92 2.86
CA SER A 67 -22.05 -9.80 4.02
C SER A 67 -23.34 -9.58 4.84
N HIS A 68 -23.82 -8.36 4.98
CA HIS A 68 -25.07 -8.08 5.69
C HIS A 68 -26.30 -8.70 5.02
N GLN A 69 -26.34 -8.71 3.68
CA GLN A 69 -27.43 -9.34 2.95
C GLN A 69 -27.43 -10.86 3.18
N MET A 70 -26.23 -11.48 3.15
CA MET A 70 -26.11 -12.91 3.36
C MET A 70 -26.40 -13.30 4.80
N LEU A 71 -25.87 -12.57 5.78
CA LEU A 71 -26.03 -12.87 7.21
C LEU A 71 -27.50 -12.84 7.65
N SER A 72 -28.34 -12.03 7.02
CA SER A 72 -29.77 -12.00 7.33
C SER A 72 -30.53 -13.28 6.95
N LEU A 73 -29.93 -14.12 6.09
CA LEU A 73 -30.49 -15.36 5.58
C LEU A 73 -29.87 -16.61 6.24
N ILE A 74 -28.89 -16.41 7.11
CA ILE A 74 -28.13 -17.48 7.75
C ILE A 74 -28.55 -17.60 9.22
N GLU A 75 -29.08 -18.77 9.60
CA GLU A 75 -29.35 -19.10 10.99
C GLU A 75 -28.08 -19.71 11.62
N TRP A 76 -27.57 -19.08 12.65
CA TRP A 76 -26.32 -19.51 13.29
C TRP A 76 -26.37 -19.39 14.82
N GLU A 77 -25.54 -20.17 15.47
CA GLU A 77 -25.30 -20.08 16.92
C GLU A 77 -23.82 -20.24 17.21
N VAL A 78 -23.39 -19.75 18.37
CA VAL A 78 -22.03 -19.97 18.86
C VAL A 78 -21.94 -21.36 19.47
N ALA A 79 -21.06 -22.21 18.96
CA ALA A 79 -20.78 -23.52 19.50
C ALA A 79 -19.89 -23.45 20.76
N ASP A 80 -19.85 -24.54 21.55
CA ASP A 80 -19.09 -24.61 22.81
C ASP A 80 -17.58 -24.39 22.65
N ASP A 81 -17.02 -24.70 21.49
CA ASP A 81 -15.63 -24.49 21.11
C ASP A 81 -15.34 -23.05 20.62
N ARG A 82 -16.32 -22.14 20.73
CA ARG A 82 -16.32 -20.76 20.24
C ARG A 82 -16.34 -20.64 18.70
N ASN A 83 -16.56 -21.71 17.97
CA ASN A 83 -16.85 -21.67 16.55
C ASN A 83 -18.32 -21.29 16.30
N ILE A 84 -18.62 -21.00 15.05
CA ILE A 84 -20.01 -20.74 14.61
C ILE A 84 -20.57 -22.02 13.98
N SER A 85 -21.74 -22.40 14.43
CA SER A 85 -22.52 -23.51 13.85
C SER A 85 -23.68 -22.95 13.04
N VAL A 86 -23.69 -23.21 11.73
CA VAL A 86 -24.80 -22.84 10.83
C VAL A 86 -25.89 -23.91 10.91
N LYS A 87 -27.14 -23.46 11.05
CA LYS A 87 -28.30 -24.35 11.33
C LYS A 87 -29.18 -24.60 10.10
N ASN A 88 -29.15 -23.75 9.12
CA ASN A 88 -29.92 -23.90 7.90
C ASN A 88 -29.03 -24.21 6.68
N GLU A 89 -29.64 -24.68 5.60
CA GLU A 89 -28.93 -24.82 4.31
C GLU A 89 -28.63 -23.47 3.73
N THR A 90 -27.34 -23.21 3.40
CA THR A 90 -26.87 -21.89 2.94
C THR A 90 -26.07 -21.95 1.63
N ASP A 91 -25.76 -23.13 1.10
CA ASP A 91 -24.96 -23.33 -0.09
C ASP A 91 -25.55 -22.64 -1.34
N TYR A 92 -26.88 -22.57 -1.43
CA TYR A 92 -27.56 -21.91 -2.54
C TYR A 92 -27.32 -20.38 -2.55
N LEU A 93 -27.02 -19.75 -1.39
CA LEU A 93 -26.74 -18.32 -1.28
C LEU A 93 -25.43 -17.95 -1.97
N TYR A 94 -24.51 -18.88 -2.08
CA TYR A 94 -23.16 -18.66 -2.63
C TYR A 94 -22.99 -19.15 -4.07
N ARG A 95 -24.05 -19.67 -4.68
CA ARG A 95 -23.99 -20.14 -6.09
C ARG A 95 -23.76 -19.01 -7.08
N PHE A 96 -24.24 -17.82 -6.77
CA PHE A 96 -24.13 -16.65 -7.62
C PHE A 96 -23.60 -15.50 -6.78
N PHE A 97 -22.43 -15.01 -7.15
CA PHE A 97 -21.81 -13.87 -6.52
C PHE A 97 -21.90 -12.65 -7.44
N ASP A 98 -22.73 -11.67 -7.06
CA ASP A 98 -22.75 -10.37 -7.74
C ASP A 98 -21.53 -9.54 -7.30
N ALA A 99 -20.51 -9.53 -8.15
CA ALA A 99 -19.27 -8.81 -7.92
C ALA A 99 -19.28 -7.38 -8.47
N THR A 100 -20.43 -6.83 -8.87
CA THR A 100 -20.49 -5.50 -9.50
C THR A 100 -19.87 -4.43 -8.63
N LEU A 101 -20.32 -4.28 -7.39
CA LEU A 101 -19.78 -3.29 -6.45
C LEU A 101 -18.29 -3.48 -6.14
N HIS A 102 -17.86 -4.73 -6.04
CA HIS A 102 -16.45 -5.07 -5.80
C HIS A 102 -15.58 -4.72 -7.01
N THR A 103 -16.10 -4.94 -8.20
CA THR A 103 -15.43 -4.62 -9.48
C THR A 103 -15.33 -3.11 -9.67
N GLU A 104 -16.39 -2.37 -9.41
CA GLU A 104 -16.43 -0.91 -9.48
C GLU A 104 -15.43 -0.29 -8.49
N PHE A 105 -15.45 -0.76 -7.24
CA PHE A 105 -14.51 -0.31 -6.22
C PHE A 105 -13.05 -0.62 -6.62
N LEU A 106 -12.76 -1.86 -7.03
CA LEU A 106 -11.42 -2.24 -7.45
C LEU A 106 -10.96 -1.43 -8.67
N PHE A 107 -11.84 -1.22 -9.65
CA PHE A 107 -11.52 -0.43 -10.84
C PHE A 107 -11.18 1.01 -10.45
N SER A 108 -11.98 1.65 -9.61
CA SER A 108 -11.72 3.01 -9.13
C SER A 108 -10.43 3.11 -8.30
N CYS A 109 -10.06 2.06 -7.58
CA CYS A 109 -8.77 2.01 -6.88
C CYS A 109 -7.59 1.86 -7.84
N ILE A 110 -7.74 1.09 -8.92
CA ILE A 110 -6.71 0.97 -9.96
C ILE A 110 -6.54 2.30 -10.71
N GLU A 111 -7.63 2.97 -11.05
CA GLU A 111 -7.61 4.30 -11.68
C GLU A 111 -6.85 5.31 -10.80
N GLN A 112 -7.20 5.41 -9.53
CA GLN A 112 -6.49 6.27 -8.58
C GLN A 112 -5.01 5.89 -8.45
N ALA A 113 -4.68 4.58 -8.40
CA ALA A 113 -3.31 4.11 -8.32
C ALA A 113 -2.49 4.54 -9.55
N ILE A 114 -3.08 4.54 -10.75
CA ILE A 114 -2.42 4.95 -12.00
C ILE A 114 -2.30 6.48 -12.08
N GLU A 115 -3.33 7.21 -11.71
CA GLU A 115 -3.39 8.66 -11.89
C GLU A 115 -2.64 9.46 -10.81
N LYS A 116 -2.55 8.92 -9.58
CA LYS A 116 -1.99 9.64 -8.43
C LYS A 116 -0.79 8.92 -7.82
N GLU A 117 -0.99 7.67 -7.38
CA GLU A 117 0.03 6.98 -6.57
C GLU A 117 1.29 6.67 -7.38
N LEU A 118 1.13 6.14 -8.59
CA LEU A 118 2.25 5.76 -9.44
C LEU A 118 3.08 6.98 -9.89
N PRO A 119 2.50 8.10 -10.35
CA PRO A 119 3.26 9.31 -10.62
C PRO A 119 3.98 9.86 -9.39
N ALA A 120 3.34 9.85 -8.22
CA ALA A 120 3.94 10.31 -6.98
C ALA A 120 5.14 9.43 -6.56
N GLU A 121 5.02 8.11 -6.71
CA GLU A 121 6.10 7.18 -6.43
C GLU A 121 7.28 7.34 -7.40
N ILE A 122 7.01 7.50 -8.69
CA ILE A 122 8.04 7.77 -9.71
C ILE A 122 8.78 9.08 -9.39
N GLU A 123 8.06 10.13 -9.07
CA GLU A 123 8.67 11.43 -8.73
C GLU A 123 9.48 11.34 -7.43
N PHE A 124 9.00 10.60 -6.43
CA PHE A 124 9.76 10.34 -5.21
C PHE A 124 11.07 9.60 -5.50
N LEU A 125 11.03 8.55 -6.31
CA LEU A 125 12.23 7.78 -6.69
C LEU A 125 13.22 8.64 -7.49
N ARG A 126 12.73 9.48 -8.40
CA ARG A 126 13.57 10.41 -9.15
C ARG A 126 14.28 11.40 -8.22
N LYS A 127 13.55 12.03 -7.30
CA LYS A 127 14.11 12.95 -6.31
C LYS A 127 15.13 12.28 -5.40
N TYR A 128 14.82 11.05 -4.97
CA TYR A 128 15.74 10.27 -4.16
C TYR A 128 17.03 9.92 -4.91
N ASP A 129 16.95 9.52 -6.17
CA ASP A 129 18.13 9.22 -6.99
C ASP A 129 19.01 10.46 -7.24
N GLU A 130 18.42 11.63 -7.47
CA GLU A 130 19.14 12.88 -7.61
C GLU A 130 19.85 13.26 -6.30
N PHE A 131 19.14 13.18 -5.18
CA PHE A 131 19.71 13.39 -3.85
C PHE A 131 20.88 12.42 -3.58
N ARG A 132 20.69 11.13 -3.82
CA ARG A 132 21.71 10.10 -3.63
C ARG A 132 22.98 10.42 -4.41
N LYS A 133 22.86 10.70 -5.70
CA LYS A 133 24.00 11.09 -6.56
C LYS A 133 24.72 12.33 -6.02
N GLY A 134 23.97 13.31 -5.54
CA GLY A 134 24.53 14.51 -4.94
C GLY A 134 25.31 14.22 -3.65
N VAL A 135 24.81 13.34 -2.80
CA VAL A 135 25.51 12.93 -1.57
C VAL A 135 26.76 12.12 -1.88
N GLU A 136 26.68 11.15 -2.81
CA GLU A 136 27.82 10.32 -3.25
C GLU A 136 28.96 11.18 -3.86
N ALA A 137 28.65 12.33 -4.42
CA ALA A 137 29.65 13.29 -4.93
C ALA A 137 30.40 14.05 -3.81
N ILE A 138 29.83 14.11 -2.59
CA ILE A 138 30.43 14.80 -1.44
C ILE A 138 31.18 13.83 -0.55
N VAL A 139 30.57 12.70 -0.23
CA VAL A 139 31.08 11.74 0.74
C VAL A 139 30.67 10.30 0.37
N ASP A 140 31.63 9.39 0.46
CA ASP A 140 31.36 7.97 0.29
C ASP A 140 30.72 7.41 1.55
N MET A 141 29.48 6.91 1.42
CA MET A 141 28.75 6.28 2.52
C MET A 141 27.86 5.13 2.03
N PRO A 142 27.58 4.13 2.88
CA PRO A 142 26.69 3.04 2.52
C PRO A 142 25.28 3.55 2.16
N GLU A 143 24.66 2.93 1.16
CA GLU A 143 23.29 3.25 0.71
C GLU A 143 22.29 3.30 1.87
N LYS A 144 22.44 2.39 2.84
CA LYS A 144 21.62 2.34 4.05
C LYS A 144 21.70 3.64 4.87
N THR A 145 22.87 4.27 4.89
CA THR A 145 23.10 5.54 5.58
C THR A 145 22.49 6.71 4.78
N ILE A 146 22.61 6.69 3.45
CA ILE A 146 21.97 7.68 2.57
C ILE A 146 20.45 7.62 2.72
N ASN A 147 19.87 6.43 2.72
CA ASN A 147 18.44 6.21 2.97
C ASN A 147 18.00 6.80 4.32
N LEU A 148 18.78 6.55 5.37
CA LEU A 148 18.50 7.07 6.71
C LEU A 148 18.59 8.61 6.71
N LEU A 149 19.61 9.16 6.09
CA LEU A 149 19.83 10.61 5.96
C LEU A 149 18.67 11.29 5.24
N PHE A 150 18.24 10.73 4.11
CA PHE A 150 17.08 11.23 3.37
C PHE A 150 15.81 11.26 4.22
N ARG A 151 15.55 10.19 4.98
CA ARG A 151 14.40 10.12 5.89
C ARG A 151 14.45 11.18 6.98
N PHE A 152 15.61 11.41 7.60
CA PHE A 152 15.76 12.43 8.64
C PHE A 152 15.56 13.83 8.06
N LEU A 153 16.11 14.12 6.90
CA LEU A 153 15.91 15.41 6.23
C LEU A 153 14.44 15.62 5.87
N ARG A 154 13.76 14.59 5.34
CA ARG A 154 12.34 14.67 5.02
C ARG A 154 11.48 14.94 6.25
N GLN A 155 11.74 14.26 7.36
CA GLN A 155 11.00 14.43 8.61
C GLN A 155 11.20 15.79 9.29
N ASN A 156 12.32 16.45 9.01
CA ASN A 156 12.71 17.70 9.67
C ASN A 156 12.82 18.90 8.68
N GLY A 157 12.05 18.89 7.60
CA GLY A 157 12.01 20.01 6.65
C GLY A 157 13.37 20.37 6.02
N GLY A 158 14.17 19.36 5.68
CA GLY A 158 15.46 19.53 5.00
C GLY A 158 16.63 19.89 5.93
N THR A 159 16.49 19.72 7.23
CA THR A 159 17.57 19.99 8.19
C THR A 159 17.79 18.78 9.12
N LEU A 160 19.04 18.54 9.53
CA LEU A 160 19.34 17.52 10.53
C LEU A 160 19.21 18.11 11.94
N SER A 161 18.46 17.43 12.79
CA SER A 161 18.40 17.79 14.21
C SER A 161 19.75 17.61 14.88
N LYS A 162 20.00 18.40 15.96
CA LYS A 162 21.24 18.29 16.73
C LYS A 162 21.50 16.86 17.20
N ARG A 163 20.47 16.16 17.67
CA ARG A 163 20.56 14.78 18.10
C ARG A 163 20.98 13.82 16.96
N ALA A 164 20.42 13.97 15.76
CA ALA A 164 20.76 13.14 14.61
C ALA A 164 22.22 13.35 14.20
N ARG A 165 22.71 14.59 14.23
CA ARG A 165 24.12 14.93 13.96
C ARG A 165 25.08 14.33 14.98
N GLU A 166 24.73 14.32 16.25
CA GLU A 166 25.59 13.82 17.33
C GLU A 166 25.62 12.28 17.40
N LYS A 167 24.59 11.60 16.88
CA LYS A 167 24.42 10.15 16.95
C LYS A 167 24.63 9.47 15.60
N GLU A 168 23.63 9.56 14.75
CA GLU A 168 23.51 8.77 13.50
C GLU A 168 24.51 9.27 12.46
N PHE A 169 24.78 10.58 12.43
CA PHE A 169 25.59 11.25 11.40
C PHE A 169 26.83 11.95 11.99
N LYS A 170 27.30 11.46 13.14
CA LYS A 170 28.50 11.99 13.81
C LYS A 170 29.79 12.00 12.93
N PRO A 171 30.01 11.04 12.02
CA PRO A 171 31.18 11.06 11.15
C PRO A 171 31.18 12.18 10.11
N LEU A 172 30.04 12.79 9.79
CA LEU A 172 29.94 13.87 8.80
C LEU A 172 30.55 15.18 9.34
N LEU A 173 31.35 15.83 8.50
CA LEU A 173 31.87 17.16 8.77
C LEU A 173 30.74 18.21 8.67
N GLN A 174 30.96 19.37 9.29
CA GLN A 174 29.97 20.45 9.27
C GLN A 174 29.66 20.91 7.84
N ASP A 175 30.69 21.07 7.03
CA ASP A 175 30.57 21.53 5.64
C ASP A 175 29.83 20.48 4.77
N GLU A 176 30.06 19.18 5.02
CA GLU A 176 29.34 18.10 4.34
C GLU A 176 27.86 18.13 4.67
N VAL A 177 27.52 18.31 5.95
CA VAL A 177 26.11 18.42 6.38
C VAL A 177 25.41 19.60 5.72
N GLU A 178 26.07 20.76 5.65
CA GLU A 178 25.51 21.95 5.00
C GLU A 178 25.27 21.74 3.51
N HIS A 179 26.24 21.15 2.81
CA HIS A 179 26.10 20.80 1.40
C HIS A 179 24.98 19.77 1.17
N ILE A 180 24.91 18.72 1.97
CA ILE A 180 23.86 17.71 1.88
C ILE A 180 22.47 18.31 2.11
N GLN A 181 22.31 19.16 3.11
CA GLN A 181 21.04 19.87 3.36
C GLN A 181 20.64 20.78 2.20
N LYS A 182 21.63 21.43 1.57
CA LYS A 182 21.41 22.24 0.37
C LYS A 182 20.93 21.38 -0.80
N ILE A 183 21.63 20.26 -1.09
CA ILE A 183 21.23 19.32 -2.13
C ILE A 183 19.79 18.83 -1.89
N TYR A 184 19.45 18.44 -0.65
CA TYR A 184 18.09 18.00 -0.33
C TYR A 184 17.05 19.07 -0.67
N LYS A 185 17.32 20.33 -0.33
CA LYS A 185 16.39 21.43 -0.62
C LYS A 185 16.24 21.70 -2.12
N GLU A 186 17.30 21.49 -2.89
CA GLU A 186 17.31 21.72 -4.34
C GLU A 186 16.67 20.56 -5.12
N THR A 187 16.85 19.30 -4.67
CA THR A 187 16.45 18.11 -5.43
C THR A 187 15.20 17.43 -4.91
N ALA A 188 15.02 17.42 -3.60
CA ALA A 188 14.07 16.52 -2.94
C ALA A 188 13.03 17.20 -2.04
N ALA A 189 13.16 18.52 -1.77
CA ALA A 189 12.19 19.21 -0.94
C ALA A 189 10.79 19.13 -1.53
N ASP A 190 9.85 18.72 -0.71
CA ASP A 190 8.44 18.76 -1.06
C ASP A 190 7.93 20.19 -0.83
N PRO A 191 7.40 20.88 -1.86
CA PRO A 191 6.88 22.23 -1.70
C PRO A 191 5.67 22.31 -0.74
N PHE A 192 5.09 21.16 -0.37
CA PHE A 192 3.94 21.04 0.53
C PHE A 192 4.28 20.36 1.87
N SER A 193 5.56 20.12 2.18
CA SER A 193 5.94 19.66 3.53
C SER A 193 5.75 20.80 4.54
N PRO A 194 5.02 20.55 5.65
CA PRO A 194 4.75 21.56 6.67
C PRO A 194 6.01 22.03 7.39
#